data_1303be6c9ffd56406a1a10efbe4b1c81
#
_entry.id   1303be6c9ffd56406a1a10efbe4b1c81
#
_cell.length_a   1.000
_cell.length_b   1.000
_cell.length_c   1.000
_cell.angle_alpha   90.00
_cell.angle_beta   90.00
_cell.angle_gamma   90.00
#
_symmetry.space_group_name_H-M   'P 1'
#
loop_
_entity.id
_entity.type
_entity.pdbx_description
1 polymer ?
#
loop_
_entity_poly.entity_id
_entity_poly.type
_entity_poly.pdbx_seq_one_letter_code
_entity_poly.pdbx_strand_id
1 'polypeptide(L)'
;MASTTAAPDQTATATGRPAGTVGQPAAVWQRFVDARPIGSLALVSVIATQLGTYFGYVFPAMGLPVLPWPLYNGILGSTIADGVNGAVVDEAFAVSSNAFFVGHTLHFVNGIVFGILFGILARDMLPGRNTPSGNIGKGLLYGVIMTIISVGLLVPYAYLPEQGYGLFLFDGPDGWKLPFAILVWHLIYGFFLGALWQPKETVQD
;
A
#
# COMPACT_ATOMS: atom_id res chain seq x y z
N MET A 1 -31.44 -34.27 -74.72
CA MET A 1 -31.57 -33.96 -73.30
C MET A 1 -30.16 -33.92 -72.70
N ALA A 2 -29.62 -32.71 -72.56
CA ALA A 2 -28.27 -32.51 -71.98
C ALA A 2 -28.41 -32.09 -70.53
N SER A 3 -27.85 -32.92 -69.67
CA SER A 3 -27.83 -32.64 -68.23
C SER A 3 -26.55 -31.87 -67.85
N THR A 4 -26.72 -30.59 -67.49
CA THR A 4 -25.64 -29.70 -67.04
C THR A 4 -25.44 -29.87 -65.54
N THR A 5 -24.34 -30.53 -65.15
CA THR A 5 -23.92 -30.65 -63.77
C THR A 5 -23.17 -29.35 -63.35
N ALA A 6 -23.75 -28.60 -62.44
CA ALA A 6 -23.14 -27.44 -61.86
C ALA A 6 -22.08 -27.88 -60.80
N ALA A 7 -20.88 -27.33 -60.86
CA ALA A 7 -19.83 -27.53 -59.91
C ALA A 7 -20.11 -26.72 -58.62
N PRO A 8 -19.78 -27.20 -57.45
CA PRO A 8 -19.94 -26.42 -56.20
C PRO A 8 -18.89 -25.36 -56.10
N ASP A 9 -19.36 -24.14 -55.87
CA ASP A 9 -18.54 -22.95 -55.54
C ASP A 9 -17.92 -23.10 -54.16
N GLN A 10 -16.62 -23.35 -54.12
CA GLN A 10 -15.82 -23.35 -52.85
C GLN A 10 -15.31 -21.93 -52.60
N THR A 11 -16.17 -21.03 -52.18
CA THR A 11 -15.73 -19.80 -51.51
C THR A 11 -15.30 -20.14 -50.11
N ALA A 12 -14.03 -20.51 -49.98
CA ALA A 12 -13.36 -20.61 -48.67
C ALA A 12 -13.31 -19.23 -48.02
N THR A 13 -14.28 -18.97 -47.17
CA THR A 13 -14.21 -17.83 -46.25
C THR A 13 -12.99 -18.04 -45.32
N ALA A 14 -11.89 -17.35 -45.65
CA ALA A 14 -10.78 -17.18 -44.72
C ALA A 14 -11.32 -16.45 -43.50
N THR A 15 -11.65 -17.23 -42.47
CA THR A 15 -11.93 -16.70 -41.13
C THR A 15 -10.64 -16.06 -40.65
N GLY A 16 -10.52 -14.75 -40.90
CA GLY A 16 -9.48 -13.91 -40.33
C GLY A 16 -9.52 -14.11 -38.80
N ARG A 17 -8.51 -14.76 -38.30
CA ARG A 17 -8.25 -14.82 -36.86
C ARG A 17 -8.22 -13.36 -36.39
N PRO A 18 -9.09 -12.92 -35.46
CA PRO A 18 -9.02 -11.57 -34.96
C PRO A 18 -7.63 -11.34 -34.42
N ALA A 19 -6.93 -10.33 -34.95
CA ALA A 19 -5.64 -9.88 -34.45
C ALA A 19 -5.80 -9.77 -32.93
N GLY A 20 -5.03 -10.57 -32.18
CA GLY A 20 -5.13 -10.65 -30.73
C GLY A 20 -5.04 -9.23 -30.18
N THR A 21 -6.16 -8.72 -29.69
CA THR A 21 -6.20 -7.45 -28.98
C THR A 21 -5.22 -7.58 -27.85
N VAL A 22 -4.10 -6.86 -27.92
CA VAL A 22 -3.18 -6.70 -26.79
C VAL A 22 -4.08 -6.24 -25.63
N GLY A 23 -4.28 -7.15 -24.68
CA GLY A 23 -5.22 -6.90 -23.57
C GLY A 23 -4.87 -5.56 -22.93
N GLN A 24 -5.85 -4.69 -22.77
CA GLN A 24 -5.61 -3.39 -22.16
C GLN A 24 -4.91 -3.59 -20.81
N PRO A 25 -3.91 -2.78 -20.46
CA PRO A 25 -3.12 -2.95 -19.23
C PRO A 25 -3.97 -3.15 -17.97
N ALA A 26 -5.10 -2.44 -17.88
CA ALA A 26 -6.06 -2.58 -16.79
C ALA A 26 -6.65 -4.00 -16.69
N ALA A 27 -6.93 -4.66 -17.83
CA ALA A 27 -7.45 -6.03 -17.85
C ALA A 27 -6.37 -7.07 -17.48
N VAL A 28 -5.10 -6.79 -17.78
CA VAL A 28 -3.98 -7.63 -17.38
C VAL A 28 -3.79 -7.54 -15.86
N TRP A 29 -3.81 -6.33 -15.31
CA TRP A 29 -3.72 -6.09 -13.88
C TRP A 29 -4.87 -6.77 -13.11
N GLN A 30 -6.10 -6.60 -13.56
CA GLN A 30 -7.26 -7.23 -12.93
C GLN A 30 -7.14 -8.76 -12.90
N ARG A 31 -6.72 -9.38 -14.01
CA ARG A 31 -6.49 -10.84 -14.03
C ARG A 31 -5.40 -11.27 -13.05
N PHE A 32 -4.35 -10.48 -12.89
CA PHE A 32 -3.30 -10.77 -11.91
C PHE A 32 -3.82 -10.69 -10.48
N VAL A 33 -4.61 -9.66 -10.15
CA VAL A 33 -5.23 -9.49 -8.83
C VAL A 33 -6.17 -10.67 -8.53
N ASP A 34 -7.01 -11.04 -9.47
CA ASP A 34 -7.98 -12.14 -9.30
C ASP A 34 -7.29 -13.50 -9.15
N ALA A 35 -6.23 -13.75 -9.94
CA ALA A 35 -5.50 -15.03 -9.91
C ALA A 35 -4.56 -15.19 -8.71
N ARG A 36 -4.07 -14.09 -8.14
CA ARG A 36 -3.07 -14.08 -7.05
C ARG A 36 -3.37 -12.98 -6.02
N PRO A 37 -4.49 -13.07 -5.30
CA PRO A 37 -4.96 -11.98 -4.45
C PRO A 37 -3.94 -11.58 -3.37
N ILE A 38 -3.31 -12.52 -2.69
CA ILE A 38 -2.30 -12.24 -1.65
C ILE A 38 -1.01 -11.64 -2.29
N GLY A 39 -0.52 -12.24 -3.37
CA GLY A 39 0.70 -11.76 -4.04
C GLY A 39 0.52 -10.37 -4.64
N SER A 40 -0.64 -10.09 -5.25
CA SER A 40 -0.96 -8.75 -5.77
C SER A 40 -1.13 -7.74 -4.65
N LEU A 41 -1.72 -8.14 -3.53
CA LEU A 41 -1.86 -7.29 -2.36
C LEU A 41 -0.50 -6.92 -1.77
N ALA A 42 0.41 -7.88 -1.64
CA ALA A 42 1.79 -7.60 -1.20
C ALA A 42 2.49 -6.60 -2.13
N LEU A 43 2.37 -6.77 -3.45
CA LEU A 43 2.94 -5.84 -4.42
C LEU A 43 2.31 -4.44 -4.31
N VAL A 44 0.98 -4.36 -4.23
CA VAL A 44 0.27 -3.09 -4.03
C VAL A 44 0.70 -2.42 -2.73
N SER A 45 0.90 -3.19 -1.67
CA SER A 45 1.36 -2.67 -0.38
C SER A 45 2.74 -2.04 -0.47
N VAL A 46 3.69 -2.67 -1.20
CA VAL A 46 5.01 -2.09 -1.46
C VAL A 46 4.89 -0.77 -2.22
N ILE A 47 4.06 -0.73 -3.27
CA ILE A 47 3.83 0.49 -4.06
C ILE A 47 3.22 1.58 -3.19
N ALA A 48 2.18 1.27 -2.43
CA ALA A 48 1.50 2.22 -1.54
C ALA A 48 2.44 2.77 -0.46
N THR A 49 3.25 1.90 0.15
CA THR A 49 4.27 2.26 1.14
C THR A 49 5.31 3.21 0.55
N GLN A 50 5.82 2.90 -0.64
CA GLN A 50 6.84 3.73 -1.29
C GLN A 50 6.28 5.10 -1.67
N LEU A 51 5.07 5.15 -2.21
CA LEU A 51 4.41 6.42 -2.54
C LEU A 51 4.17 7.26 -1.27
N GLY A 52 3.64 6.66 -0.21
CA GLY A 52 3.51 7.34 1.08
C GLY A 52 4.85 7.87 1.60
N THR A 53 5.91 7.08 1.48
CA THR A 53 7.26 7.48 1.89
C THR A 53 7.76 8.70 1.11
N TYR A 54 7.60 8.74 -0.20
CA TYR A 54 7.96 9.91 -1.00
C TYR A 54 7.19 11.17 -0.57
N PHE A 55 5.88 11.05 -0.34
CA PHE A 55 5.09 12.17 0.19
C PHE A 55 5.58 12.60 1.57
N GLY A 56 5.91 11.65 2.45
CA GLY A 56 6.46 11.93 3.77
C GLY A 56 7.75 12.78 3.73
N TYR A 57 8.60 12.56 2.74
CA TYR A 57 9.81 13.37 2.55
C TYR A 57 9.54 14.77 1.98
N VAL A 58 8.45 14.97 1.25
CA VAL A 58 8.10 16.30 0.70
C VAL A 58 7.18 17.12 1.61
N PHE A 59 6.70 16.57 2.72
CA PHE A 59 5.85 17.27 3.68
C PHE A 59 6.42 18.60 4.19
N PRO A 60 7.75 18.77 4.39
CA PRO A 60 8.28 20.08 4.78
C PRO A 60 7.95 21.21 3.80
N ALA A 61 7.84 20.92 2.51
CA ALA A 61 7.39 21.91 1.52
C ALA A 61 5.94 22.37 1.73
N MET A 62 5.16 21.61 2.50
CA MET A 62 3.77 21.91 2.87
C MET A 62 3.64 22.45 4.31
N GLY A 63 4.75 22.71 4.99
CA GLY A 63 4.78 23.16 6.38
C GLY A 63 4.47 22.08 7.42
N LEU A 64 4.54 20.81 7.01
CA LEU A 64 4.41 19.64 7.88
C LEU A 64 5.78 19.06 8.22
N PRO A 65 5.93 18.34 9.33
CA PRO A 65 7.18 17.64 9.65
C PRO A 65 7.48 16.55 8.62
N VAL A 66 8.78 16.32 8.38
CA VAL A 66 9.22 15.17 7.60
C VAL A 66 8.83 13.86 8.32
N LEU A 67 8.43 12.85 7.55
CA LEU A 67 8.14 11.50 8.09
C LEU A 67 9.15 10.49 7.55
N PRO A 68 10.31 10.32 8.19
CA PRO A 68 11.34 9.39 7.75
C PRO A 68 11.06 7.98 8.28
N TRP A 69 9.94 7.39 7.90
CA TRP A 69 9.52 6.05 8.36
C TRP A 69 10.59 4.97 8.23
N PRO A 70 11.38 4.90 7.14
CA PRO A 70 12.47 3.95 7.08
C PRO A 70 13.48 4.11 8.23
N LEU A 71 13.75 5.34 8.65
CA LEU A 71 14.64 5.59 9.79
C LEU A 71 14.03 5.08 11.09
N TYR A 72 12.76 5.40 11.37
CA TYR A 72 12.07 4.93 12.57
C TYR A 72 12.02 3.40 12.63
N ASN A 73 11.78 2.76 11.50
CA ASN A 73 11.85 1.29 11.42
C ASN A 73 13.28 0.76 11.63
N GLY A 74 14.29 1.48 11.18
CA GLY A 74 15.70 1.16 11.44
C GLY A 74 16.05 1.22 12.92
N ILE A 75 15.60 2.26 13.62
CA ILE A 75 15.77 2.41 15.07
C ILE A 75 15.08 1.25 15.81
N LEU A 76 13.82 0.97 15.47
CA LEU A 76 13.09 -0.16 16.05
C LEU A 76 13.81 -1.49 15.81
N GLY A 77 14.31 -1.72 14.60
CA GLY A 77 15.05 -2.93 14.25
C GLY A 77 16.34 -3.07 15.05
N SER A 78 17.11 -2.00 15.22
CA SER A 78 18.32 -1.98 16.03
C SER A 78 18.00 -2.20 17.52
N THR A 79 16.94 -1.57 18.03
CA THR A 79 16.48 -1.76 19.41
C THR A 79 16.11 -3.21 19.68
N ILE A 80 15.39 -3.85 18.74
CA ILE A 80 15.02 -5.27 18.87
C ILE A 80 16.25 -6.19 18.79
N ALA A 81 17.18 -5.92 17.87
CA ALA A 81 18.33 -6.77 17.61
C ALA A 81 19.42 -6.63 18.70
N ASP A 82 19.69 -5.40 19.12
CA ASP A 82 20.85 -5.07 19.94
C ASP A 82 20.48 -4.73 21.40
N GLY A 83 19.19 -4.64 21.71
CA GLY A 83 18.70 -4.23 23.04
C GLY A 83 19.05 -2.77 23.37
N VAL A 84 19.42 -1.99 22.38
CA VAL A 84 19.80 -0.57 22.54
C VAL A 84 18.54 0.27 22.42
N ASN A 85 18.12 0.88 23.53
CA ASN A 85 17.05 1.86 23.52
C ASN A 85 17.44 3.07 22.67
N GLY A 86 16.69 3.24 21.60
CA GLY A 86 16.58 4.41 20.75
C GLY A 86 17.79 5.33 20.67
N ALA A 87 18.71 5.05 19.74
CA ALA A 87 19.62 6.10 19.31
C ALA A 87 18.81 7.36 19.00
N VAL A 88 19.30 8.50 19.46
CA VAL A 88 18.69 9.78 19.17
C VAL A 88 18.49 9.89 17.66
N VAL A 89 17.31 10.30 17.22
CA VAL A 89 16.93 10.35 15.79
C VAL A 89 17.99 11.08 14.95
N ASP A 90 18.65 12.11 15.50
CA ASP A 90 19.71 12.87 14.83
C ASP A 90 20.99 12.06 14.62
N GLU A 91 21.34 11.17 15.52
CA GLU A 91 22.49 10.26 15.36
C GLU A 91 22.20 9.17 14.34
N ALA A 92 20.94 8.72 14.25
CA ALA A 92 20.55 7.71 13.27
C ALA A 92 20.63 8.23 11.83
N PHE A 93 20.44 9.52 11.57
CA PHE A 93 20.70 10.10 10.25
C PHE A 93 22.20 10.14 9.89
N ALA A 94 23.06 10.26 10.86
CA ALA A 94 24.51 10.21 10.69
C ALA A 94 25.06 8.78 10.55
N VAL A 95 24.23 7.79 10.88
CA VAL A 95 24.64 6.39 11.01
C VAL A 95 24.45 5.63 9.71
N SER A 96 25.47 4.95 9.38
CA SER A 96 25.71 3.83 8.47
C SER A 96 24.58 3.45 7.48
N SER A 97 25.00 3.21 6.24
CA SER A 97 24.21 2.58 5.18
C SER A 97 23.39 1.35 5.62
N ASN A 98 23.80 0.66 6.69
CA ASN A 98 23.13 -0.52 7.22
C ASN A 98 21.81 -0.17 7.91
N ALA A 99 21.77 0.84 8.77
CA ALA A 99 20.54 1.27 9.44
C ALA A 99 19.48 1.76 8.43
N PHE A 100 19.93 2.47 7.39
CA PHE A 100 19.06 2.89 6.30
C PHE A 100 18.50 1.70 5.52
N PHE A 101 19.36 0.73 5.16
CA PHE A 101 18.93 -0.46 4.42
C PHE A 101 18.00 -1.34 5.24
N VAL A 102 18.34 -1.63 6.49
CA VAL A 102 17.49 -2.40 7.41
C VAL A 102 16.17 -1.69 7.63
N GLY A 103 16.20 -0.37 7.83
CA GLY A 103 15.01 0.43 8.04
C GLY A 103 14.07 0.43 6.84
N HIS A 104 14.59 0.53 5.61
CA HIS A 104 13.77 0.41 4.39
C HIS A 104 13.17 -0.98 4.25
N THR A 105 13.96 -2.04 4.51
CA THR A 105 13.46 -3.41 4.45
C THR A 105 12.33 -3.63 5.45
N LEU A 106 12.51 -3.24 6.70
CA LEU A 106 11.46 -3.34 7.73
C LEU A 106 10.25 -2.49 7.41
N HIS A 107 10.44 -1.31 6.83
CA HIS A 107 9.34 -0.44 6.42
C HIS A 107 8.48 -1.09 5.33
N PHE A 108 9.08 -1.74 4.34
CA PHE A 108 8.34 -2.50 3.35
C PHE A 108 7.66 -3.73 3.93
N VAL A 109 8.34 -4.47 4.82
CA VAL A 109 7.74 -5.62 5.53
C VAL A 109 6.50 -5.17 6.31
N ASN A 110 6.60 -4.09 7.07
CA ASN A 110 5.47 -3.51 7.79
C ASN A 110 4.34 -3.11 6.82
N GLY A 111 4.67 -2.44 5.73
CA GLY A 111 3.70 -2.08 4.70
C GLY A 111 2.98 -3.31 4.14
N ILE A 112 3.70 -4.40 3.85
CA ILE A 112 3.09 -5.65 3.37
C ILE A 112 2.19 -6.27 4.44
N VAL A 113 2.64 -6.35 5.69
CA VAL A 113 1.85 -6.91 6.80
C VAL A 113 0.54 -6.13 6.96
N PHE A 114 0.61 -4.81 7.02
CA PHE A 114 -0.59 -3.97 7.14
C PHE A 114 -1.48 -4.01 5.89
N GLY A 115 -0.91 -4.15 4.70
CA GLY A 115 -1.69 -4.36 3.50
C GLY A 115 -2.42 -5.71 3.49
N ILE A 116 -1.77 -6.79 3.94
CA ILE A 116 -2.41 -8.10 4.11
C ILE A 116 -3.53 -8.01 5.14
N LEU A 117 -3.32 -7.33 6.26
CA LEU A 117 -4.38 -7.08 7.24
C LEU A 117 -5.56 -6.31 6.64
N PHE A 118 -5.30 -5.33 5.78
CA PHE A 118 -6.38 -4.65 5.02
C PHE A 118 -7.19 -5.65 4.19
N GLY A 119 -6.53 -6.50 3.42
CA GLY A 119 -7.22 -7.43 2.52
C GLY A 119 -7.97 -8.54 3.23
N ILE A 120 -7.43 -9.07 4.34
CA ILE A 120 -8.04 -10.21 5.06
C ILE A 120 -9.10 -9.74 6.06
N LEU A 121 -8.83 -8.67 6.80
CA LEU A 121 -9.69 -8.24 7.90
C LEU A 121 -10.57 -7.04 7.51
N ALA A 122 -9.94 -5.99 6.98
CA ALA A 122 -10.63 -4.72 6.83
C ALA A 122 -11.62 -4.72 5.65
N ARG A 123 -11.30 -5.41 4.55
CA ARG A 123 -12.14 -5.38 3.36
C ARG A 123 -13.59 -5.80 3.64
N ASP A 124 -13.76 -6.87 4.38
CA ASP A 124 -15.08 -7.45 4.65
C ASP A 124 -15.73 -6.88 5.93
N MET A 125 -14.92 -6.36 6.85
CA MET A 125 -15.39 -5.74 8.10
C MET A 125 -15.73 -4.26 7.95
N LEU A 126 -15.05 -3.54 7.04
CA LEU A 126 -15.28 -2.11 6.86
C LEU A 126 -16.56 -1.86 6.05
N PRO A 127 -17.34 -0.83 6.42
CA PRO A 127 -18.56 -0.48 5.72
C PRO A 127 -18.26 -0.03 4.28
N GLY A 128 -19.15 -0.36 3.37
CA GLY A 128 -19.07 0.02 1.96
C GLY A 128 -19.18 -1.17 1.01
N ARG A 129 -19.55 -0.86 -0.23
CA ARG A 129 -19.66 -1.89 -1.28
C ARG A 129 -18.28 -2.26 -1.82
N ASN A 130 -18.14 -3.47 -2.34
CA ASN A 130 -16.93 -3.92 -3.05
C ASN A 130 -16.93 -3.42 -4.52
N THR A 131 -17.04 -2.13 -4.68
CA THR A 131 -16.90 -1.40 -5.94
C THR A 131 -15.59 -0.62 -5.95
N PRO A 132 -15.07 -0.17 -7.09
CA PRO A 132 -13.84 0.62 -7.12
C PRO A 132 -13.83 1.80 -6.15
N SER A 133 -14.90 2.61 -6.15
CA SER A 133 -15.04 3.73 -5.22
C SER A 133 -15.23 3.29 -3.77
N GLY A 134 -15.98 2.20 -3.55
CA GLY A 134 -16.15 1.61 -2.22
C GLY A 134 -14.86 1.08 -1.63
N ASN A 135 -14.03 0.42 -2.42
CA ASN A 135 -12.72 -0.06 -1.98
C ASN A 135 -11.76 1.09 -1.65
N ILE A 136 -11.79 2.17 -2.43
CA ILE A 136 -11.05 3.40 -2.08
C ILE A 136 -11.54 3.95 -0.73
N GLY A 137 -12.85 4.04 -0.54
CA GLY A 137 -13.43 4.48 0.74
C GLY A 137 -13.00 3.59 1.92
N LYS A 138 -13.00 2.28 1.75
CA LYS A 138 -12.50 1.32 2.74
C LYS A 138 -11.00 1.52 3.02
N GLY A 139 -10.19 1.73 1.98
CA GLY A 139 -8.78 2.02 2.13
C GLY A 139 -8.53 3.31 2.91
N LEU A 140 -9.26 4.39 2.61
CA LEU A 140 -9.17 5.65 3.36
C LEU A 140 -9.59 5.48 4.82
N LEU A 141 -10.68 4.77 5.10
CA LEU A 141 -11.12 4.48 6.46
C LEU A 141 -10.08 3.64 7.21
N TYR A 142 -9.49 2.65 6.53
CA TYR A 142 -8.37 1.89 7.08
C TYR A 142 -7.18 2.79 7.41
N GLY A 143 -6.85 3.75 6.55
CA GLY A 143 -5.82 4.75 6.82
C GLY A 143 -6.08 5.57 8.09
N VAL A 144 -7.34 5.96 8.34
CA VAL A 144 -7.73 6.64 9.59
C VAL A 144 -7.50 5.72 10.80
N ILE A 145 -7.94 4.46 10.72
CA ILE A 145 -7.73 3.47 11.80
C ILE A 145 -6.24 3.27 12.08
N MET A 146 -5.44 3.10 11.02
CA MET A 146 -3.98 2.98 11.14
C MET A 146 -3.35 4.21 11.77
N THR A 147 -3.86 5.41 11.47
CA THR A 147 -3.39 6.63 12.13
C THR A 147 -3.62 6.59 13.63
N ILE A 148 -4.84 6.25 14.05
CA ILE A 148 -5.17 6.17 15.50
C ILE A 148 -4.25 5.18 16.21
N ILE A 149 -4.00 4.01 15.61
CA ILE A 149 -3.07 3.02 16.15
C ILE A 149 -1.63 3.57 16.18
N SER A 150 -1.20 4.22 15.10
CA SER A 150 0.15 4.77 15.02
C SER A 150 0.40 5.85 16.05
N VAL A 151 -0.44 6.88 16.11
CA VAL A 151 -0.21 8.02 17.01
C VAL A 151 -0.57 7.73 18.46
N GLY A 152 -1.47 6.78 18.70
CA GLY A 152 -1.90 6.40 20.05
C GLY A 152 -1.05 5.29 20.67
N LEU A 153 -0.38 4.48 19.86
CA LEU A 153 0.32 3.28 20.36
C LEU A 153 1.72 3.12 19.76
N LEU A 154 1.83 3.01 18.42
CA LEU A 154 3.09 2.57 17.82
C LEU A 154 4.20 3.61 17.95
N VAL A 155 3.92 4.86 17.59
CA VAL A 155 4.97 5.91 17.63
C VAL A 155 5.39 6.22 19.05
N PRO A 156 4.48 6.51 20.01
CA PRO A 156 4.90 6.91 21.35
C PRO A 156 5.50 5.77 22.17
N TYR A 157 5.18 4.51 21.89
CA TYR A 157 5.59 3.40 22.76
C TYR A 157 6.52 2.38 22.09
N ALA A 158 6.57 2.33 20.75
CA ALA A 158 7.40 1.37 20.04
C ALA A 158 8.50 2.01 19.20
N TYR A 159 8.20 3.08 18.46
CA TYR A 159 9.17 3.70 17.56
C TYR A 159 10.02 4.76 18.28
N LEU A 160 9.41 5.61 19.08
CA LEU A 160 10.06 6.77 19.70
C LEU A 160 9.72 6.89 21.20
N PRO A 161 9.85 5.82 21.99
CA PRO A 161 9.46 5.86 23.40
C PRO A 161 10.24 6.89 24.22
N GLU A 162 11.52 7.11 23.90
CA GLU A 162 12.41 8.01 24.63
C GLU A 162 12.16 9.50 24.31
N GLN A 163 11.39 9.81 23.26
CA GLN A 163 11.12 11.19 22.86
C GLN A 163 10.07 11.90 23.74
N GLY A 164 9.27 11.14 24.49
CA GLY A 164 8.30 11.70 25.41
C GLY A 164 7.19 12.53 24.73
N TYR A 165 6.84 12.23 23.48
CA TYR A 165 5.84 13.00 22.71
C TYR A 165 4.39 12.84 23.21
N GLY A 166 4.19 12.00 24.22
CA GLY A 166 2.88 11.78 24.82
C GLY A 166 1.88 11.07 23.91
N LEU A 167 0.69 10.85 24.46
CA LEU A 167 -0.42 10.27 23.73
C LEU A 167 -0.82 11.19 22.56
N PHE A 168 -1.00 10.61 21.39
CA PHE A 168 -1.28 11.31 20.13
C PHE A 168 -0.18 12.30 19.68
N LEU A 169 0.99 12.26 20.30
CA LEU A 169 2.19 13.02 19.91
C LEU A 169 2.07 14.54 20.03
N PHE A 170 1.08 15.04 20.79
CA PHE A 170 0.84 16.48 20.92
C PHE A 170 1.91 17.21 21.75
N ASP A 171 2.62 16.49 22.61
CA ASP A 171 3.67 17.05 23.48
C ASP A 171 5.02 17.18 22.75
N GLY A 172 5.11 16.66 21.53
CA GLY A 172 6.31 16.77 20.69
C GLY A 172 6.53 18.19 20.10
N PRO A 173 7.72 18.44 19.55
CA PRO A 173 8.11 19.77 19.04
C PRO A 173 7.22 20.28 17.90
N ASP A 174 6.59 19.39 17.17
CA ASP A 174 5.71 19.71 16.03
C ASP A 174 4.23 19.86 16.43
N GLY A 175 3.87 19.55 17.67
CA GLY A 175 2.51 19.61 18.18
C GLY A 175 1.55 18.82 17.27
N TRP A 176 0.39 19.42 16.95
CA TRP A 176 -0.63 18.79 16.11
C TRP A 176 -0.18 18.45 14.67
N LYS A 177 0.89 19.08 14.17
CA LYS A 177 1.36 18.86 12.80
C LYS A 177 1.87 17.45 12.59
N LEU A 178 2.52 16.84 13.59
CA LEU A 178 3.03 15.49 13.48
C LEU A 178 1.90 14.43 13.33
N PRO A 179 0.90 14.36 14.22
CA PRO A 179 -0.21 13.41 14.01
C PRO A 179 -1.01 13.69 12.73
N PHE A 180 -1.12 14.95 12.32
CA PHE A 180 -1.75 15.30 11.05
C PHE A 180 -0.94 14.82 9.84
N ALA A 181 0.38 14.97 9.85
CA ALA A 181 1.24 14.44 8.81
C ALA A 181 1.13 12.90 8.72
N ILE A 182 1.09 12.22 9.86
CA ILE A 182 0.88 10.77 9.95
C ILE A 182 -0.48 10.38 9.36
N LEU A 183 -1.54 11.15 9.64
CA LEU A 183 -2.86 10.94 9.02
C LEU A 183 -2.78 11.04 7.49
N VAL A 184 -2.21 12.11 6.97
CA VAL A 184 -2.08 12.31 5.52
C VAL A 184 -1.30 11.15 4.89
N TRP A 185 -0.22 10.71 5.51
CA TRP A 185 0.56 9.58 5.05
C TRP A 185 -0.27 8.28 4.97
N HIS A 186 -1.02 7.97 6.02
CA HIS A 186 -1.86 6.76 6.05
C HIS A 186 -3.05 6.86 5.09
N LEU A 187 -3.59 8.06 4.85
CA LEU A 187 -4.62 8.27 3.83
C LEU A 187 -4.07 8.00 2.42
N ILE A 188 -2.84 8.44 2.13
CA ILE A 188 -2.16 8.13 0.85
C ILE A 188 -1.98 6.61 0.72
N TYR A 189 -1.44 5.97 1.75
CA TYR A 189 -1.26 4.51 1.78
C TYR A 189 -2.58 3.77 1.54
N GLY A 190 -3.61 4.10 2.31
CA GLY A 190 -4.93 3.48 2.22
C GLY A 190 -5.63 3.74 0.88
N PHE A 191 -5.48 4.96 0.33
CA PHE A 191 -5.98 5.28 -1.01
C PHE A 191 -5.41 4.33 -2.07
N PHE A 192 -4.09 4.15 -2.10
CA PHE A 192 -3.46 3.27 -3.07
C PHE A 192 -3.77 1.81 -2.85
N LEU A 193 -3.92 1.34 -1.60
CA LEU A 193 -4.42 0.00 -1.32
C LEU A 193 -5.80 -0.21 -1.94
N GLY A 194 -6.75 0.67 -1.66
CA GLY A 194 -8.12 0.55 -2.16
C GLY A 194 -8.25 0.78 -3.66
N ALA A 195 -7.41 1.64 -4.26
CA ALA A 195 -7.45 1.95 -5.68
C ALA A 195 -6.81 0.85 -6.54
N LEU A 196 -5.70 0.26 -6.10
CA LEU A 196 -4.94 -0.69 -6.91
C LEU A 196 -5.32 -2.14 -6.63
N TRP A 197 -5.82 -2.48 -5.43
CA TRP A 197 -6.21 -3.83 -5.09
C TRP A 197 -7.74 -3.97 -5.05
N GLN A 198 -8.29 -4.48 -6.13
CA GLN A 198 -9.74 -4.62 -6.35
C GLN A 198 -10.07 -6.04 -6.83
N PRO A 199 -9.90 -7.07 -5.99
CA PRO A 199 -10.25 -8.43 -6.37
C PRO A 199 -11.75 -8.51 -6.62
N LYS A 200 -12.16 -9.26 -7.65
CA LYS A 200 -13.56 -9.58 -7.86
C LYS A 200 -14.08 -10.37 -6.67
N GLU A 201 -15.33 -10.14 -6.32
CA GLU A 201 -16.00 -11.04 -5.38
C GLU A 201 -16.01 -12.43 -6.00
N THR A 202 -15.47 -13.40 -5.27
CA THR A 202 -15.84 -14.78 -5.52
C THR A 202 -17.31 -14.85 -5.17
N VAL A 203 -18.16 -14.91 -6.20
CA VAL A 203 -19.56 -15.27 -6.01
C VAL A 203 -19.52 -16.64 -5.32
N GLN A 204 -19.85 -16.64 -4.03
CA GLN A 204 -20.10 -17.89 -3.33
C GLN A 204 -21.45 -18.36 -3.86
N ASP A 205 -21.40 -19.33 -4.80
CA ASP A 205 -22.56 -20.09 -5.24
C ASP A 205 -23.08 -20.95 -4.08
#